data_bb3232b82c91e9959b1b1e6a40f32020
#
_entry.id   bb3232b82c91e9959b1b1e6a40f32020
#
_cell.length_a   1.000
_cell.length_b   1.000
_cell.length_c   1.000
_cell.angle_alpha   90.00
_cell.angle_beta   90.00
_cell.angle_gamma   90.00
#
_symmetry.space_group_name_H-M   'P 1'
#
loop_
_entity.id
_entity.type
_entity.pdbx_description
1 polymer ?
#
loop_
_entity_poly.entity_id
_entity_poly.type
_entity_poly.pdbx_seq_one_letter_code
_entity_poly.pdbx_strand_id
1 'polypeptide(L)'
;MKLLEGKTAIITGASRGIGRGIAEVFAVHGANIAFSYSSSAKAAKELEEKLSAQGVKVKGYQSDASNFAQSQEFVDAVVAEFGGVDILVNNAGITKDNLLMRISEEDFDKVIEVNLKSVFNMTKAVQRFMLKQRKGSIINMSSVVGVKGNAGQSNYAASKAGIIGFTKSIALELGSRNIRCNAIAPGFIETEMTAVLDEKVVQSWRDSIPLKRGGQPEDVANACVFLASDMSAYITGQVLNVDGGMLT
;
A
#
# COMPACT_ATOMS: atom_id res chain seq x y z
N MET A 1 1.08 -23.45 0.19
CA MET A 1 2.51 -23.07 0.33
C MET A 1 2.58 -21.70 0.94
N LYS A 2 3.33 -21.51 2.04
CA LYS A 2 3.47 -20.22 2.72
C LYS A 2 4.65 -19.47 2.11
N LEU A 3 4.37 -18.50 1.23
CA LEU A 3 5.39 -17.75 0.47
C LEU A 3 6.13 -16.68 1.30
N LEU A 4 5.57 -16.27 2.45
CA LEU A 4 6.10 -15.20 3.28
C LEU A 4 6.41 -15.68 4.71
N GLU A 5 6.57 -17.00 4.91
CA GLU A 5 6.77 -17.58 6.22
C GLU A 5 7.98 -16.96 6.94
N GLY A 6 7.75 -16.51 8.18
CA GLY A 6 8.76 -15.87 9.03
C GLY A 6 9.20 -14.46 8.61
N LYS A 7 8.74 -13.93 7.48
CA LYS A 7 9.02 -12.55 7.08
C LYS A 7 8.18 -11.57 7.90
N THR A 8 8.74 -10.40 8.22
CA THR A 8 8.03 -9.30 8.89
C THR A 8 7.63 -8.25 7.87
N ALA A 9 6.32 -7.98 7.78
CA ALA A 9 5.75 -6.98 6.90
C ALA A 9 5.22 -5.77 7.67
N ILE A 10 5.59 -4.57 7.25
CA ILE A 10 4.97 -3.31 7.66
C ILE A 10 3.95 -2.93 6.58
N ILE A 11 2.70 -2.64 6.99
CA ILE A 11 1.63 -2.20 6.09
C ILE A 11 1.01 -0.91 6.63
N THR A 12 1.08 0.19 5.89
CA THR A 12 0.48 1.45 6.34
C THR A 12 -1.00 1.51 6.00
N GLY A 13 -1.84 2.02 6.94
CA GLY A 13 -3.26 2.20 6.71
C GLY A 13 -4.03 0.88 6.55
N ALA A 14 -3.71 -0.15 7.33
CA ALA A 14 -4.28 -1.49 7.15
C ALA A 14 -5.53 -1.79 7.98
N SER A 15 -6.11 -0.82 8.69
CA SER A 15 -7.33 -1.06 9.48
C SER A 15 -8.58 -1.37 8.63
N ARG A 16 -8.56 -1.06 7.32
CA ARG A 16 -9.67 -1.27 6.39
C ARG A 16 -9.23 -1.40 4.93
N GLY A 17 -10.17 -1.73 4.05
CA GLY A 17 -10.00 -1.71 2.59
C GLY A 17 -8.86 -2.58 2.08
N ILE A 18 -8.12 -2.08 1.10
CA ILE A 18 -7.01 -2.80 0.44
C ILE A 18 -5.93 -3.19 1.46
N GLY A 19 -5.55 -2.27 2.36
CA GLY A 19 -4.52 -2.54 3.36
C GLY A 19 -4.88 -3.70 4.30
N ARG A 20 -6.16 -3.79 4.71
CA ARG A 20 -6.67 -4.92 5.50
C ARG A 20 -6.60 -6.22 4.72
N GLY A 21 -7.04 -6.21 3.45
CA GLY A 21 -6.95 -7.39 2.58
C GLY A 21 -5.51 -7.88 2.40
N ILE A 22 -4.55 -6.94 2.25
CA ILE A 22 -3.12 -7.28 2.18
C ILE A 22 -2.65 -7.93 3.48
N ALA A 23 -3.00 -7.36 4.64
CA ALA A 23 -2.62 -7.92 5.94
C ALA A 23 -3.18 -9.34 6.13
N GLU A 24 -4.45 -9.56 5.77
CA GLU A 24 -5.12 -10.86 5.87
C GLU A 24 -4.45 -11.92 4.98
N VAL A 25 -4.18 -11.61 3.72
CA VAL A 25 -3.56 -12.55 2.78
C VAL A 25 -2.08 -12.79 3.15
N PHE A 26 -1.35 -11.77 3.59
CA PHE A 26 0.03 -11.93 4.05
C PHE A 26 0.13 -12.86 5.26
N ALA A 27 -0.80 -12.75 6.21
CA ALA A 27 -0.88 -13.64 7.37
C ALA A 27 -1.14 -15.10 6.96
N VAL A 28 -2.05 -15.35 5.99
CA VAL A 28 -2.27 -16.69 5.40
C VAL A 28 -0.98 -17.25 4.80
N HIS A 29 -0.15 -16.39 4.21
CA HIS A 29 1.16 -16.77 3.67
C HIS A 29 2.28 -16.83 4.72
N GLY A 30 1.95 -16.68 6.02
CA GLY A 30 2.87 -16.88 7.15
C GLY A 30 3.72 -15.67 7.53
N ALA A 31 3.40 -14.47 7.02
CA ALA A 31 4.09 -13.25 7.43
C ALA A 31 3.65 -12.78 8.82
N ASN A 32 4.58 -12.29 9.61
CA ASN A 32 4.30 -11.46 10.77
C ASN A 32 3.90 -10.06 10.31
N ILE A 33 2.88 -9.48 10.92
CA ILE A 33 2.24 -8.24 10.45
C ILE A 33 2.38 -7.13 11.49
N ALA A 34 3.09 -6.08 11.14
CA ALA A 34 3.04 -4.80 11.82
C ALA A 34 2.26 -3.81 10.93
N PHE A 35 1.22 -3.17 11.44
CA PHE A 35 0.46 -2.25 10.62
C PHE A 35 0.17 -0.93 11.33
N SER A 36 0.05 0.16 10.55
CA SER A 36 -0.36 1.44 11.10
C SER A 36 -1.83 1.76 10.83
N TYR A 37 -2.41 2.52 11.74
CA TYR A 37 -3.73 3.16 11.60
C TYR A 37 -3.69 4.56 12.19
N SER A 38 -4.54 5.47 11.70
CA SER A 38 -4.60 6.84 12.23
C SER A 38 -5.65 7.02 13.34
N SER A 39 -6.90 6.58 13.11
CA SER A 39 -8.01 6.86 14.00
C SER A 39 -8.88 5.64 14.36
N SER A 40 -8.80 4.56 13.60
CA SER A 40 -9.73 3.41 13.74
C SER A 40 -9.19 2.35 14.71
N ALA A 41 -9.00 2.68 15.99
CA ALA A 41 -8.46 1.77 17.00
C ALA A 41 -9.28 0.48 17.15
N LYS A 42 -10.62 0.56 17.08
CA LYS A 42 -11.51 -0.61 17.15
C LYS A 42 -11.24 -1.58 16.00
N ALA A 43 -11.23 -1.08 14.76
CA ALA A 43 -10.97 -1.91 13.58
C ALA A 43 -9.53 -2.49 13.58
N ALA A 44 -8.57 -1.74 14.12
CA ALA A 44 -7.21 -2.22 14.29
C ALA A 44 -7.16 -3.41 15.27
N LYS A 45 -7.82 -3.31 16.42
CA LYS A 45 -7.91 -4.40 17.40
C LYS A 45 -8.61 -5.64 16.85
N GLU A 46 -9.71 -5.47 16.15
CA GLU A 46 -10.42 -6.57 15.48
C GLU A 46 -9.51 -7.29 14.45
N LEU A 47 -8.70 -6.53 13.70
CA LEU A 47 -7.73 -7.11 12.77
C LEU A 47 -6.62 -7.87 13.51
N GLU A 48 -6.06 -7.31 14.59
CA GLU A 48 -5.06 -8.00 15.43
C GLU A 48 -5.58 -9.35 15.93
N GLU A 49 -6.78 -9.37 16.52
CA GLU A 49 -7.40 -10.58 17.05
C GLU A 49 -7.63 -11.62 15.94
N LYS A 50 -8.15 -11.19 14.79
CA LYS A 50 -8.40 -12.04 13.62
C LYS A 50 -7.12 -12.70 13.09
N LEU A 51 -6.05 -11.91 12.94
CA LEU A 51 -4.81 -12.42 12.35
C LEU A 51 -3.96 -13.22 13.33
N SER A 52 -3.98 -12.87 14.62
CA SER A 52 -3.29 -13.65 15.66
C SER A 52 -3.81 -15.07 15.75
N ALA A 53 -5.11 -15.29 15.47
CA ALA A 53 -5.71 -16.63 15.42
C ALA A 53 -5.13 -17.51 14.30
N GLN A 54 -4.42 -16.94 13.32
CA GLN A 54 -3.72 -17.69 12.25
C GLN A 54 -2.31 -18.13 12.63
N GLY A 55 -1.86 -17.85 13.86
CA GLY A 55 -0.57 -18.28 14.39
C GLY A 55 0.61 -17.43 13.95
N VAL A 56 0.37 -16.22 13.42
CA VAL A 56 1.42 -15.23 13.09
C VAL A 56 1.48 -14.12 14.16
N LYS A 57 2.63 -13.49 14.31
CA LYS A 57 2.75 -12.31 15.18
C LYS A 57 2.12 -11.10 14.51
N VAL A 58 1.22 -10.41 15.21
CA VAL A 58 0.50 -9.25 14.68
C VAL A 58 0.47 -8.13 15.71
N LYS A 59 0.67 -6.88 15.25
CA LYS A 59 0.47 -5.70 16.09
C LYS A 59 0.13 -4.47 15.26
N GLY A 60 -0.90 -3.75 15.69
CA GLY A 60 -1.28 -2.44 15.17
C GLY A 60 -0.65 -1.31 15.97
N TYR A 61 -0.27 -0.26 15.26
CA TYR A 61 0.32 0.94 15.83
C TYR A 61 -0.46 2.17 15.39
N GLN A 62 -0.82 3.02 16.33
CA GLN A 62 -1.39 4.31 15.98
C GLN A 62 -0.25 5.22 15.53
N SER A 63 -0.20 5.51 14.23
CA SER A 63 0.86 6.32 13.62
C SER A 63 0.38 6.98 12.33
N ASP A 64 0.69 8.24 12.17
CA ASP A 64 0.47 9.00 10.93
C ASP A 64 1.72 8.91 10.04
N ALA A 65 1.62 8.14 8.96
CA ALA A 65 2.71 7.98 8.01
C ALA A 65 3.12 9.29 7.31
N SER A 66 2.25 10.31 7.26
CA SER A 66 2.60 11.63 6.74
C SER A 66 3.53 12.42 7.67
N ASN A 67 3.58 12.06 8.96
CA ASN A 67 4.49 12.63 9.94
C ASN A 67 5.82 11.86 9.96
N PHE A 68 6.92 12.58 9.69
CA PHE A 68 8.25 11.99 9.58
C PHE A 68 8.73 11.35 10.88
N ALA A 69 8.57 12.04 12.02
CA ALA A 69 9.00 11.55 13.32
C ALA A 69 8.21 10.28 13.73
N GLN A 70 6.88 10.30 13.61
CA GLN A 70 6.04 9.15 13.89
C GLN A 70 6.37 7.94 13.00
N SER A 71 6.74 8.16 11.74
CA SER A 71 7.18 7.09 10.83
C SER A 71 8.48 6.44 11.31
N GLN A 72 9.44 7.22 11.82
CA GLN A 72 10.68 6.70 12.41
C GLN A 72 10.39 5.90 13.69
N GLU A 73 9.62 6.48 14.61
CA GLU A 73 9.23 5.84 15.89
C GLU A 73 8.48 4.53 15.64
N PHE A 74 7.56 4.52 14.68
CA PHE A 74 6.82 3.31 14.31
C PHE A 74 7.74 2.20 13.81
N VAL A 75 8.63 2.51 12.86
CA VAL A 75 9.56 1.51 12.33
C VAL A 75 10.54 1.02 13.41
N ASP A 76 11.03 1.90 14.26
CA ASP A 76 11.92 1.51 15.38
C ASP A 76 11.21 0.58 16.37
N ALA A 77 9.96 0.86 16.71
CA ALA A 77 9.14 0.00 17.55
C ALA A 77 8.91 -1.38 16.92
N VAL A 78 8.64 -1.43 15.60
CA VAL A 78 8.48 -2.69 14.87
C VAL A 78 9.78 -3.49 14.90
N VAL A 79 10.91 -2.87 14.59
CA VAL A 79 12.21 -3.57 14.60
C VAL A 79 12.56 -4.09 15.98
N ALA A 80 12.32 -3.31 17.04
CA ALA A 80 12.55 -3.74 18.42
C ALA A 80 11.67 -4.94 18.81
N GLU A 81 10.41 -4.95 18.36
CA GLU A 81 9.45 -5.98 18.73
C GLU A 81 9.52 -7.24 17.85
N PHE A 82 9.69 -7.07 16.54
CA PHE A 82 9.66 -8.17 15.55
C PHE A 82 11.06 -8.67 15.16
N GLY A 83 12.12 -7.95 15.55
CA GLY A 83 13.51 -8.31 15.26
C GLY A 83 14.01 -7.81 13.89
N GLY A 84 13.16 -7.23 13.06
CA GLY A 84 13.53 -6.72 11.73
C GLY A 84 12.33 -6.37 10.87
N VAL A 85 12.59 -5.95 9.63
CA VAL A 85 11.56 -5.67 8.63
C VAL A 85 12.03 -6.16 7.25
N ASP A 86 11.25 -7.05 6.63
CA ASP A 86 11.53 -7.63 5.31
C ASP A 86 10.73 -6.97 4.19
N ILE A 87 9.50 -6.54 4.52
CA ILE A 87 8.54 -6.05 3.54
C ILE A 87 7.95 -4.74 4.06
N LEU A 88 7.92 -3.72 3.19
CA LEU A 88 7.15 -2.49 3.42
C LEU A 88 6.06 -2.39 2.36
N VAL A 89 4.81 -2.23 2.78
CA VAL A 89 3.69 -1.87 1.90
C VAL A 89 3.21 -0.47 2.25
N ASN A 90 3.52 0.50 1.40
CA ASN A 90 3.03 1.87 1.50
C ASN A 90 1.63 1.95 0.90
N ASN A 91 0.61 1.72 1.73
CA ASN A 91 -0.79 1.68 1.30
C ASN A 91 -1.61 2.90 1.78
N ALA A 92 -1.22 3.57 2.86
CA ALA A 92 -1.95 4.72 3.37
C ALA A 92 -2.19 5.78 2.28
N GLY A 93 -3.42 6.28 2.20
CA GLY A 93 -3.78 7.28 1.21
C GLY A 93 -5.21 7.78 1.38
N ILE A 94 -5.46 8.95 0.82
CA ILE A 94 -6.77 9.63 0.80
C ILE A 94 -7.07 10.17 -0.58
N THR A 95 -8.34 10.46 -0.83
CA THR A 95 -8.80 11.28 -1.95
C THR A 95 -9.46 12.56 -1.45
N LYS A 96 -9.39 13.62 -2.26
CA LYS A 96 -10.09 14.89 -2.09
C LYS A 96 -10.50 15.35 -3.49
N ASP A 97 -11.50 14.65 -4.03
CA ASP A 97 -11.88 14.76 -5.44
C ASP A 97 -12.74 16.00 -5.69
N ASN A 98 -12.34 16.81 -6.65
CA ASN A 98 -13.10 17.95 -7.16
C ASN A 98 -12.52 18.42 -8.51
N LEU A 99 -13.29 19.19 -9.29
CA LEU A 99 -12.75 19.87 -10.47
C LEU A 99 -11.64 20.85 -10.04
N LEU A 100 -10.60 21.00 -10.86
CA LEU A 100 -9.44 21.85 -10.55
C LEU A 100 -9.83 23.24 -10.04
N MET A 101 -10.83 23.87 -10.65
CA MET A 101 -11.33 25.19 -10.25
C MET A 101 -11.91 25.25 -8.83
N ARG A 102 -12.14 24.11 -8.18
CA ARG A 102 -12.74 24.00 -6.85
C ARG A 102 -11.82 23.29 -5.85
N ILE A 103 -10.70 22.72 -6.28
CA ILE A 103 -9.70 22.13 -5.37
C ILE A 103 -9.04 23.30 -4.64
N SER A 104 -9.07 23.28 -3.30
CA SER A 104 -8.32 24.21 -2.48
C SER A 104 -6.84 23.83 -2.40
N GLU A 105 -5.97 24.79 -2.12
CA GLU A 105 -4.55 24.55 -1.84
C GLU A 105 -4.39 23.55 -0.69
N GLU A 106 -5.18 23.70 0.37
CA GLU A 106 -5.19 22.80 1.53
C GLU A 106 -5.52 21.34 1.15
N ASP A 107 -6.54 21.13 0.30
CA ASP A 107 -6.91 19.78 -0.15
C ASP A 107 -5.83 19.18 -1.08
N PHE A 108 -5.20 20.01 -1.91
CA PHE A 108 -4.07 19.57 -2.74
C PHE A 108 -2.90 19.15 -1.87
N ASP A 109 -2.45 20.01 -0.96
CA ASP A 109 -1.32 19.75 -0.07
C ASP A 109 -1.57 18.53 0.82
N LYS A 110 -2.78 18.39 1.36
CA LYS A 110 -3.13 17.25 2.20
C LYS A 110 -3.05 15.92 1.44
N VAL A 111 -3.48 15.89 0.18
CA VAL A 111 -3.37 14.69 -0.66
C VAL A 111 -1.90 14.35 -0.96
N ILE A 112 -1.08 15.35 -1.30
CA ILE A 112 0.36 15.15 -1.52
C ILE A 112 1.05 14.67 -0.23
N GLU A 113 0.73 15.30 0.89
CA GLU A 113 1.31 14.95 2.19
C GLU A 113 0.99 13.50 2.59
N VAL A 114 -0.29 13.13 2.54
CA VAL A 114 -0.72 11.80 2.99
C VAL A 114 -0.34 10.72 2.00
N ASN A 115 -0.44 10.95 0.68
CA ASN A 115 -0.22 9.90 -0.31
C ASN A 115 1.24 9.74 -0.72
N LEU A 116 1.96 10.86 -0.96
CA LEU A 116 3.30 10.82 -1.53
C LEU A 116 4.39 10.99 -0.46
N LYS A 117 4.26 11.99 0.41
CA LYS A 117 5.26 12.23 1.45
C LYS A 117 5.31 11.07 2.46
N SER A 118 4.18 10.41 2.74
CA SER A 118 4.15 9.22 3.59
C SER A 118 5.01 8.07 3.02
N VAL A 119 4.97 7.87 1.69
CA VAL A 119 5.81 6.87 1.01
C VAL A 119 7.29 7.17 1.19
N PHE A 120 7.69 8.44 1.05
CA PHE A 120 9.05 8.88 1.35
C PHE A 120 9.42 8.63 2.82
N ASN A 121 8.58 9.05 3.76
CA ASN A 121 8.85 8.92 5.19
C ASN A 121 9.07 7.46 5.60
N MET A 122 8.15 6.58 5.25
CA MET A 122 8.21 5.17 5.59
C MET A 122 9.37 4.44 4.90
N THR A 123 9.61 4.73 3.62
CA THR A 123 10.74 4.15 2.88
C THR A 123 12.06 4.56 3.52
N LYS A 124 12.22 5.84 3.87
CA LYS A 124 13.42 6.34 4.57
C LYS A 124 13.60 5.71 5.94
N ALA A 125 12.51 5.48 6.69
CA ALA A 125 12.57 4.87 8.01
C ALA A 125 13.04 3.40 7.95
N VAL A 126 12.53 2.59 7.01
CA VAL A 126 12.94 1.17 6.87
C VAL A 126 14.30 1.00 6.20
N GLN A 127 14.71 1.94 5.36
CA GLN A 127 15.90 1.82 4.51
C GLN A 127 17.16 1.39 5.28
N ARG A 128 17.43 1.99 6.44
CA ARG A 128 18.63 1.68 7.24
C ARG A 128 18.68 0.22 7.69
N PHE A 129 17.54 -0.37 8.01
CA PHE A 129 17.46 -1.77 8.44
C PHE A 129 17.59 -2.71 7.25
N MET A 130 16.89 -2.44 6.15
CA MET A 130 17.00 -3.22 4.91
C MET A 130 18.43 -3.17 4.32
N LEU A 131 19.11 -2.02 4.39
CA LEU A 131 20.50 -1.89 3.97
C LEU A 131 21.44 -2.75 4.81
N LYS A 132 21.24 -2.79 6.14
CA LYS A 132 22.04 -3.61 7.06
C LYS A 132 21.86 -5.10 6.78
N GLN A 133 20.63 -5.55 6.54
CA GLN A 133 20.34 -6.97 6.25
C GLN A 133 20.59 -7.36 4.79
N ARG A 134 20.81 -6.36 3.87
CA ARG A 134 20.98 -6.55 2.42
C ARG A 134 19.84 -7.35 1.78
N LYS A 135 18.63 -7.09 2.20
CA LYS A 135 17.41 -7.74 1.74
C LYS A 135 16.21 -6.86 2.05
N GLY A 136 15.24 -6.81 1.13
CA GLY A 136 13.97 -6.11 1.37
C GLY A 136 13.09 -6.06 0.13
N SER A 137 11.79 -5.92 0.36
CA SER A 137 10.81 -5.64 -0.69
C SER A 137 9.93 -4.46 -0.28
N ILE A 138 9.97 -3.39 -1.08
CA ILE A 138 9.13 -2.20 -0.91
C ILE A 138 8.07 -2.22 -1.99
N ILE A 139 6.80 -2.12 -1.58
CA ILE A 139 5.64 -2.12 -2.46
C ILE A 139 4.86 -0.83 -2.22
N ASN A 140 4.75 -0.01 -3.24
CA ASN A 140 4.08 1.28 -3.17
C ASN A 140 2.72 1.23 -3.87
N MET A 141 1.66 1.60 -3.17
CA MET A 141 0.31 1.63 -3.75
C MET A 141 0.10 2.91 -4.55
N SER A 142 0.23 2.79 -5.88
CA SER A 142 -0.17 3.82 -6.84
C SER A 142 -1.67 3.70 -7.16
N SER A 143 -2.07 3.92 -8.39
CA SER A 143 -3.42 3.77 -8.93
C SER A 143 -3.37 3.84 -10.46
N VAL A 144 -4.36 3.28 -11.15
CA VAL A 144 -4.59 3.55 -12.59
C VAL A 144 -4.76 5.05 -12.85
N VAL A 145 -5.27 5.80 -11.88
CA VAL A 145 -5.38 7.27 -11.95
C VAL A 145 -4.00 7.95 -11.99
N GLY A 146 -3.01 7.39 -11.32
CA GLY A 146 -1.62 7.87 -11.41
C GLY A 146 -0.95 7.55 -12.74
N VAL A 147 -1.48 6.59 -13.50
CA VAL A 147 -0.96 6.20 -14.82
C VAL A 147 -1.61 7.01 -15.94
N LYS A 148 -2.96 7.10 -15.95
CA LYS A 148 -3.70 7.74 -17.06
C LYS A 148 -4.30 9.11 -16.74
N GLY A 149 -4.35 9.51 -15.47
CA GLY A 149 -5.13 10.66 -15.01
C GLY A 149 -6.63 10.34 -14.89
N ASN A 150 -7.37 11.25 -14.23
CA ASN A 150 -8.82 11.23 -14.19
C ASN A 150 -9.36 12.64 -13.93
N ALA A 151 -10.44 13.04 -14.62
CA ALA A 151 -11.08 14.32 -14.38
C ALA A 151 -11.60 14.40 -12.93
N GLY A 152 -11.38 15.53 -12.27
CA GLY A 152 -11.76 15.71 -10.87
C GLY A 152 -10.77 15.13 -9.83
N GLN A 153 -9.64 14.58 -10.27
CA GLN A 153 -8.65 13.94 -9.39
C GLN A 153 -7.22 14.42 -9.65
N SER A 154 -7.03 15.68 -10.04
CA SER A 154 -5.70 16.19 -10.40
C SER A 154 -4.67 16.10 -9.26
N ASN A 155 -5.06 16.38 -8.01
CA ASN A 155 -4.24 16.20 -6.82
C ASN A 155 -3.89 14.73 -6.56
N TYR A 156 -4.88 13.86 -6.61
CA TYR A 156 -4.71 12.42 -6.43
C TYR A 156 -3.85 11.81 -7.54
N ALA A 157 -4.14 12.14 -8.80
CA ALA A 157 -3.34 11.72 -9.95
C ALA A 157 -1.88 12.14 -9.81
N ALA A 158 -1.61 13.40 -9.45
CA ALA A 158 -0.27 13.91 -9.21
C ALA A 158 0.45 13.11 -8.11
N SER A 159 -0.22 12.85 -6.97
CA SER A 159 0.35 12.07 -5.87
C SER A 159 0.70 10.65 -6.29
N LYS A 160 -0.20 9.97 -7.03
CA LYS A 160 -0.02 8.57 -7.46
C LYS A 160 0.98 8.42 -8.62
N ALA A 161 1.07 9.40 -9.51
CA ALA A 161 2.14 9.49 -10.51
C ALA A 161 3.51 9.75 -9.86
N GLY A 162 3.56 10.62 -8.86
CA GLY A 162 4.78 10.85 -8.07
C GLY A 162 5.31 9.59 -7.39
N ILE A 163 4.43 8.73 -6.89
CA ILE A 163 4.80 7.40 -6.33
C ILE A 163 5.50 6.53 -7.39
N ILE A 164 5.04 6.56 -8.64
CA ILE A 164 5.66 5.80 -9.75
C ILE A 164 7.10 6.27 -9.99
N GLY A 165 7.31 7.58 -10.08
CA GLY A 165 8.65 8.17 -10.23
C GLY A 165 9.56 7.84 -9.04
N PHE A 166 9.05 8.00 -7.82
CA PHE A 166 9.75 7.66 -6.58
C PHE A 166 10.16 6.17 -6.56
N THR A 167 9.25 5.26 -6.91
CA THR A 167 9.49 3.81 -6.95
C THR A 167 10.68 3.47 -7.85
N LYS A 168 10.74 4.05 -9.05
CA LYS A 168 11.83 3.82 -10.01
C LYS A 168 13.17 4.31 -9.48
N SER A 169 13.20 5.49 -8.87
CA SER A 169 14.43 6.05 -8.27
C SER A 169 14.95 5.18 -7.13
N ILE A 170 14.08 4.76 -6.21
CA ILE A 170 14.46 3.89 -5.07
C ILE A 170 14.93 2.51 -5.56
N ALA A 171 14.32 1.97 -6.61
CA ALA A 171 14.77 0.71 -7.21
C ALA A 171 16.23 0.79 -7.73
N LEU A 172 16.59 1.92 -8.34
CA LEU A 172 17.97 2.17 -8.82
C LEU A 172 18.94 2.36 -7.66
N GLU A 173 18.56 3.12 -6.62
CA GLU A 173 19.42 3.39 -5.47
C GLU A 173 19.70 2.14 -4.61
N LEU A 174 18.68 1.29 -4.40
CA LEU A 174 18.75 0.21 -3.44
C LEU A 174 19.00 -1.17 -4.07
N GLY A 175 18.92 -1.28 -5.40
CA GLY A 175 19.06 -2.55 -6.13
C GLY A 175 20.39 -3.28 -5.87
N SER A 176 21.51 -2.54 -5.80
CA SER A 176 22.84 -3.10 -5.49
C SER A 176 22.94 -3.73 -4.08
N ARG A 177 21.95 -3.46 -3.24
CA ARG A 177 21.81 -4.01 -1.88
C ARG A 177 20.75 -5.10 -1.78
N ASN A 178 20.30 -5.64 -2.94
CA ASN A 178 19.26 -6.65 -3.02
C ASN A 178 17.93 -6.22 -2.35
N ILE A 179 17.62 -4.92 -2.43
CA ILE A 179 16.36 -4.35 -1.99
C ILE A 179 15.57 -3.97 -3.24
N ARG A 180 14.39 -4.56 -3.39
CA ARG A 180 13.50 -4.31 -4.53
C ARG A 180 12.46 -3.26 -4.16
N CYS A 181 12.09 -2.42 -5.10
CA CYS A 181 11.04 -1.43 -4.95
C CYS A 181 10.14 -1.45 -6.18
N ASN A 182 8.86 -1.77 -6.00
CA ASN A 182 7.88 -1.83 -7.07
C ASN A 182 6.60 -1.09 -6.68
N ALA A 183 5.80 -0.72 -7.66
CA ALA A 183 4.48 -0.15 -7.44
C ALA A 183 3.38 -1.11 -7.92
N ILE A 184 2.23 -1.06 -7.26
CA ILE A 184 0.98 -1.62 -7.75
C ILE A 184 0.06 -0.46 -8.11
N ALA A 185 -0.61 -0.54 -9.24
CA ALA A 185 -1.61 0.41 -9.70
C ALA A 185 -3.00 -0.28 -9.74
N PRO A 186 -3.76 -0.28 -8.62
CA PRO A 186 -5.11 -0.83 -8.61
C PRO A 186 -6.04 -0.02 -9.51
N GLY A 187 -6.99 -0.72 -10.16
CA GLY A 187 -8.14 -0.15 -10.81
C GLY A 187 -9.28 0.14 -9.82
N PHE A 188 -10.50 -0.13 -10.24
CA PHE A 188 -11.67 -0.06 -9.38
C PHE A 188 -11.70 -1.30 -8.46
N ILE A 189 -11.49 -1.08 -7.15
CA ILE A 189 -11.51 -2.12 -6.11
C ILE A 189 -12.72 -1.91 -5.21
N GLU A 190 -13.55 -2.92 -5.08
CA GLU A 190 -14.73 -2.93 -4.22
C GLU A 190 -14.29 -3.00 -2.74
N THR A 191 -14.61 -1.98 -1.98
CA THR A 191 -14.29 -1.83 -0.57
C THR A 191 -15.47 -1.19 0.15
N GLU A 192 -15.41 -1.10 1.47
CA GLU A 192 -16.41 -0.35 2.25
C GLU A 192 -16.59 1.11 1.76
N MET A 193 -15.53 1.72 1.22
CA MET A 193 -15.60 3.09 0.68
C MET A 193 -16.40 3.16 -0.63
N THR A 194 -16.39 2.13 -1.44
CA THR A 194 -17.13 2.08 -2.71
C THR A 194 -18.56 1.55 -2.52
N ALA A 195 -18.83 0.85 -1.43
CA ALA A 195 -20.16 0.30 -1.12
C ALA A 195 -21.24 1.37 -0.87
N VAL A 196 -20.86 2.63 -0.63
CA VAL A 196 -21.79 3.75 -0.44
C VAL A 196 -22.16 4.46 -1.75
N LEU A 197 -21.57 4.05 -2.88
CA LEU A 197 -21.84 4.64 -4.19
C LEU A 197 -23.15 4.10 -4.77
N ASP A 198 -23.78 4.91 -5.64
CA ASP A 198 -24.97 4.48 -6.38
C ASP A 198 -24.67 3.24 -7.23
N GLU A 199 -25.51 2.21 -7.11
CA GLU A 199 -25.33 0.93 -7.82
C GLU A 199 -25.25 1.11 -9.37
N LYS A 200 -25.95 2.10 -9.93
CA LYS A 200 -25.87 2.40 -11.36
C LYS A 200 -24.48 2.89 -11.76
N VAL A 201 -23.83 3.68 -10.88
CA VAL A 201 -22.48 4.16 -11.10
C VAL A 201 -21.51 3.00 -11.02
N VAL A 202 -21.63 2.16 -9.98
CA VAL A 202 -20.81 0.96 -9.81
C VAL A 202 -20.97 0.02 -11.00
N GLN A 203 -22.20 -0.22 -11.46
CA GLN A 203 -22.47 -1.08 -12.61
C GLN A 203 -21.85 -0.52 -13.90
N SER A 204 -21.96 0.80 -14.11
CA SER A 204 -21.32 1.46 -15.26
C SER A 204 -19.80 1.27 -15.26
N TRP A 205 -19.16 1.29 -14.08
CA TRP A 205 -17.74 1.03 -13.97
C TRP A 205 -17.41 -0.44 -14.25
N ARG A 206 -18.17 -1.40 -13.68
CA ARG A 206 -18.01 -2.83 -13.98
C ARG A 206 -18.14 -3.12 -15.48
N ASP A 207 -19.11 -2.48 -16.15
CA ASP A 207 -19.32 -2.65 -17.58
C ASP A 207 -18.18 -2.11 -18.44
N SER A 208 -17.45 -1.11 -17.95
CA SER A 208 -16.28 -0.53 -18.62
C SER A 208 -15.00 -1.37 -18.44
N ILE A 209 -14.96 -2.25 -17.42
CA ILE A 209 -13.82 -3.12 -17.13
C ILE A 209 -13.88 -4.36 -18.04
N PRO A 210 -12.81 -4.72 -18.78
CA PRO A 210 -12.79 -5.93 -19.59
C PRO A 210 -13.21 -7.21 -18.86
N LEU A 211 -12.76 -7.43 -17.61
CA LEU A 211 -13.16 -8.57 -16.77
C LEU A 211 -14.57 -8.46 -16.18
N LYS A 212 -15.34 -7.39 -16.50
CA LYS A 212 -16.75 -7.20 -16.13
C LYS A 212 -17.08 -7.29 -14.64
N ARG A 213 -16.10 -7.02 -13.79
CA ARG A 213 -16.25 -6.92 -12.34
C ARG A 213 -15.31 -5.88 -11.75
N GLY A 214 -15.63 -5.37 -10.58
CA GLY A 214 -14.66 -4.71 -9.71
C GLY A 214 -13.64 -5.72 -9.18
N GLY A 215 -12.42 -5.27 -8.91
CA GLY A 215 -11.44 -6.05 -8.17
C GLY A 215 -11.82 -6.12 -6.68
N GLN A 216 -11.39 -7.17 -6.00
CA GLN A 216 -11.49 -7.29 -4.55
C GLN A 216 -10.15 -6.93 -3.90
N PRO A 217 -10.11 -6.53 -2.62
CA PRO A 217 -8.86 -6.33 -1.89
C PRO A 217 -7.89 -7.50 -2.00
N GLU A 218 -8.41 -8.72 -2.10
CA GLU A 218 -7.64 -9.95 -2.28
C GLU A 218 -6.92 -10.00 -3.65
N ASP A 219 -7.52 -9.49 -4.73
CA ASP A 219 -6.87 -9.41 -6.05
C ASP A 219 -5.57 -8.59 -5.96
N VAL A 220 -5.61 -7.45 -5.23
CA VAL A 220 -4.45 -6.60 -4.99
C VAL A 220 -3.45 -7.27 -4.03
N ALA A 221 -3.96 -7.91 -2.98
CA ALA A 221 -3.13 -8.58 -1.99
C ALA A 221 -2.30 -9.72 -2.59
N ASN A 222 -2.87 -10.50 -3.50
CA ASN A 222 -2.17 -11.57 -4.22
C ASN A 222 -1.00 -11.03 -5.06
N ALA A 223 -1.19 -9.89 -5.72
CA ALA A 223 -0.10 -9.19 -6.41
C ALA A 223 0.99 -8.70 -5.43
N CYS A 224 0.58 -8.22 -4.24
CA CYS A 224 1.53 -7.87 -3.18
C CYS A 224 2.31 -9.10 -2.68
N VAL A 225 1.67 -10.27 -2.50
CA VAL A 225 2.38 -11.52 -2.12
C VAL A 225 3.44 -11.88 -3.15
N PHE A 226 3.09 -11.82 -4.44
CA PHE A 226 4.05 -12.05 -5.52
C PHE A 226 5.26 -11.12 -5.42
N LEU A 227 5.02 -9.80 -5.31
CA LEU A 227 6.09 -8.81 -5.21
C LEU A 227 6.88 -8.87 -3.89
N ALA A 228 6.28 -9.37 -2.80
CA ALA A 228 6.93 -9.56 -1.51
C ALA A 228 7.77 -10.84 -1.42
N SER A 229 7.45 -11.82 -2.26
CA SER A 229 8.09 -13.14 -2.24
C SER A 229 9.33 -13.21 -3.15
N ASP A 230 10.04 -14.32 -3.04
CA ASP A 230 11.21 -14.62 -3.87
C ASP A 230 10.83 -14.95 -5.34
N MET A 231 9.52 -15.16 -5.63
CA MET A 231 9.02 -15.33 -7.01
C MET A 231 9.29 -14.10 -7.89
N SER A 232 9.45 -12.92 -7.30
CA SER A 232 9.75 -11.67 -7.98
C SER A 232 11.19 -11.18 -7.75
N ALA A 233 12.13 -12.10 -7.44
CA ALA A 233 13.51 -11.77 -7.08
C ALA A 233 14.25 -10.93 -8.13
N TYR A 234 13.86 -11.02 -9.41
CA TYR A 234 14.46 -10.26 -10.52
C TYR A 234 13.56 -9.12 -11.03
N ILE A 235 12.60 -8.67 -10.20
CA ILE A 235 11.64 -7.61 -10.56
C ILE A 235 11.82 -6.42 -9.60
N THR A 236 12.26 -5.28 -10.14
CA THR A 236 12.38 -4.01 -9.41
C THR A 236 12.12 -2.83 -10.35
N GLY A 237 11.62 -1.71 -9.82
CA GLY A 237 11.30 -0.50 -10.58
C GLY A 237 10.03 -0.60 -11.44
N GLN A 238 9.23 -1.67 -11.28
CA GLN A 238 8.06 -1.93 -12.13
C GLN A 238 6.78 -1.36 -11.52
N VAL A 239 5.81 -1.10 -12.40
CA VAL A 239 4.42 -0.76 -12.05
C VAL A 239 3.54 -1.89 -12.53
N LEU A 240 2.91 -2.61 -11.60
CA LEU A 240 2.00 -3.70 -11.91
C LEU A 240 0.56 -3.22 -11.79
N ASN A 241 -0.15 -3.17 -12.90
CA ASN A 241 -1.59 -2.88 -12.90
C ASN A 241 -2.37 -4.08 -12.38
N VAL A 242 -3.32 -3.81 -11.47
CA VAL A 242 -4.30 -4.79 -10.97
C VAL A 242 -5.67 -4.16 -11.15
N ASP A 243 -6.17 -4.19 -12.37
CA ASP A 243 -7.24 -3.31 -12.82
C ASP A 243 -8.29 -3.97 -13.72
N GLY A 244 -8.22 -5.29 -13.91
CA GLY A 244 -9.14 -6.02 -14.75
C GLY A 244 -9.08 -5.65 -16.25
N GLY A 245 -8.00 -5.00 -16.68
CA GLY A 245 -7.79 -4.54 -18.06
C GLY A 245 -8.26 -3.10 -18.33
N MET A 246 -8.49 -2.29 -17.30
CA MET A 246 -8.91 -0.87 -17.49
C MET A 246 -7.89 -0.04 -18.27
N LEU A 247 -6.62 -0.44 -18.26
CA LEU A 247 -5.50 0.25 -18.92
C LEU A 247 -4.85 -0.61 -20.01
N THR A 248 -5.65 -1.20 -20.83
CA THR A 248 -5.19 -1.90 -22.06
C THR A 248 -5.39 -1.03 -23.29
#